data_491bcdede34090b1432c79ac12bcb633
#
_entry.id   491bcdede34090b1432c79ac12bcb633
#
_cell.length_a   1.000
_cell.length_b   1.000
_cell.length_c   1.000
_cell.angle_alpha   90.00
_cell.angle_beta   90.00
_cell.angle_gamma   90.00
#
_symmetry.space_group_name_H-M   'P 1'
#
loop_
_entity.id
_entity.type
_entity.pdbx_description
1 polymer ?
#
loop_
_entity_poly.entity_id
_entity_poly.type
_entity_poly.pdbx_seq_one_letter_code
_entity_poly.pdbx_strand_id
1 'polypeptide(L)'
;MTQSHQEPSGSRFIPVARTWRLAHDRTLQLGPRGYIKAVVNVTPDSFSDGGRFDSVVCAVEAAREMAGEGAAIIDIGGESTRPGAGAVDAQTEQARVLPVIEMLAQRSNVLISVDTYRAQTARLAIEAGAHIVNDVWGLQKDPEMAAIVAQCKAGICIMHTGRERTKAADVIEDQLLFLRQSLKIAEAAGIDDEAITLDPGFGFAKDTDENLELMARFAELHALGHPLIAGTSRKRFIGAVSGRETEDRDIATAATTAILRLEGAAIFRVHDIAANRDALAMADAVLAVRATLAVGDKRDSQR
;
A
#
# COMPACT_ATOMS: atom_id res chain seq x y z
N MET A 1 -15.02 1.11 -49.03
CA MET A 1 -13.88 1.43 -48.18
C MET A 1 -14.31 1.17 -46.74
N THR A 2 -14.11 -0.01 -46.27
CA THR A 2 -14.41 -0.45 -44.89
C THR A 2 -13.21 -0.10 -44.02
N GLN A 3 -13.37 0.92 -43.17
CA GLN A 3 -12.39 1.21 -42.13
C GLN A 3 -12.43 0.07 -41.10
N SER A 4 -11.38 -0.71 -41.06
CA SER A 4 -11.12 -1.65 -39.97
C SER A 4 -10.82 -0.85 -38.70
N HIS A 5 -11.77 -0.79 -37.79
CA HIS A 5 -11.52 -0.39 -36.43
C HIS A 5 -10.58 -1.44 -35.80
N GLN A 6 -9.29 -1.17 -35.78
CA GLN A 6 -8.38 -1.84 -34.87
C GLN A 6 -8.77 -1.42 -33.46
N GLU A 7 -9.44 -2.33 -32.73
CA GLU A 7 -9.58 -2.20 -31.27
C GLU A 7 -8.17 -2.16 -30.67
N PRO A 8 -7.89 -1.22 -29.74
CA PRO A 8 -6.63 -1.27 -29.02
C PRO A 8 -6.62 -2.57 -28.21
N SER A 9 -5.71 -3.48 -28.52
CA SER A 9 -5.45 -4.66 -27.74
C SER A 9 -4.87 -4.26 -26.38
N GLY A 10 -5.73 -3.80 -25.48
CA GLY A 10 -5.38 -3.62 -24.07
C GLY A 10 -5.06 -4.99 -23.50
N SER A 11 -3.80 -5.30 -23.36
CA SER A 11 -3.34 -6.52 -22.69
C SER A 11 -3.97 -6.55 -21.30
N ARG A 12 -4.95 -7.45 -21.10
CA ARG A 12 -5.63 -7.62 -19.81
C ARG A 12 -4.60 -8.12 -18.79
N PHE A 13 -4.54 -7.47 -17.64
CA PHE A 13 -3.64 -7.87 -16.57
C PHE A 13 -3.92 -9.34 -16.15
N ILE A 14 -2.85 -10.12 -16.04
CA ILE A 14 -2.86 -11.49 -15.51
C ILE A 14 -1.85 -11.51 -14.35
N PRO A 15 -2.27 -11.86 -13.13
CA PRO A 15 -1.38 -11.89 -11.98
C PRO A 15 -0.25 -12.91 -12.16
N VAL A 16 0.98 -12.49 -11.88
CA VAL A 16 2.15 -13.36 -11.82
C VAL A 16 2.55 -13.55 -10.36
N ALA A 17 2.81 -14.79 -9.97
CA ALA A 17 3.27 -15.09 -8.61
C ALA A 17 4.64 -14.47 -8.36
N ARG A 18 4.78 -13.76 -7.24
CA ARG A 18 6.01 -13.13 -6.77
C ARG A 18 6.16 -13.31 -5.27
N THR A 19 7.37 -13.53 -4.81
CA THR A 19 7.69 -13.52 -3.38
C THR A 19 8.03 -12.09 -2.97
N TRP A 20 7.39 -11.60 -1.93
CA TRP A 20 7.81 -10.38 -1.23
C TRP A 20 8.59 -10.77 0.03
N ARG A 21 9.87 -10.43 0.10
CA ARG A 21 10.74 -10.68 1.25
C ARG A 21 10.57 -9.60 2.29
N LEU A 22 10.55 -10.02 3.54
CA LEU A 22 10.26 -9.16 4.70
C LEU A 22 11.29 -9.43 5.79
N ALA A 23 11.38 -8.55 6.79
CA ALA A 23 12.23 -8.77 7.94
C ALA A 23 11.90 -10.08 8.68
N HIS A 24 12.84 -10.54 9.50
CA HIS A 24 12.71 -11.77 10.31
C HIS A 24 12.44 -13.03 9.47
N ASP A 25 13.04 -13.11 8.27
CA ASP A 25 12.91 -14.20 7.31
C ASP A 25 11.45 -14.53 6.91
N ARG A 26 10.56 -13.53 7.06
CA ARG A 26 9.16 -13.66 6.63
C ARG A 26 9.02 -13.39 5.14
N THR A 27 8.00 -13.96 4.56
CA THR A 27 7.65 -13.73 3.14
C THR A 27 6.14 -13.61 2.98
N LEU A 28 5.71 -12.93 1.91
CA LEU A 28 4.32 -12.93 1.45
C LEU A 28 4.29 -13.28 -0.04
N GLN A 29 3.49 -14.28 -0.41
CA GLN A 29 3.33 -14.68 -1.81
C GLN A 29 2.27 -13.80 -2.46
N LEU A 30 2.69 -12.88 -3.32
CA LEU A 30 1.84 -11.99 -4.11
C LEU A 30 1.48 -12.65 -5.45
N GLY A 31 0.35 -12.25 -6.03
CA GLY A 31 -0.05 -12.67 -7.39
C GLY A 31 -1.51 -13.09 -7.49
N PRO A 32 -1.87 -14.40 -7.36
CA PRO A 32 -3.20 -14.90 -7.70
C PRO A 32 -4.34 -14.26 -6.92
N ARG A 33 -4.06 -13.76 -5.71
CA ARG A 33 -5.05 -13.05 -4.88
C ARG A 33 -4.49 -11.73 -4.37
N GLY A 34 -5.41 -10.77 -4.12
CA GLY A 34 -5.09 -9.53 -3.45
C GLY A 34 -5.03 -9.68 -1.93
N TYR A 35 -4.33 -8.75 -1.28
CA TYR A 35 -4.17 -8.74 0.17
C TYR A 35 -4.64 -7.42 0.78
N ILE A 36 -5.20 -7.48 1.97
CA ILE A 36 -5.59 -6.31 2.75
C ILE A 36 -4.47 -5.93 3.72
N LYS A 37 -4.12 -4.65 3.70
CA LYS A 37 -3.27 -3.96 4.65
C LYS A 37 -4.15 -3.00 5.45
N ALA A 38 -4.48 -3.39 6.70
CA ALA A 38 -5.36 -2.61 7.56
C ALA A 38 -4.62 -1.51 8.30
N VAL A 39 -5.24 -0.33 8.44
CA VAL A 39 -4.62 0.85 9.06
C VAL A 39 -4.97 0.94 10.53
N VAL A 40 -3.94 1.05 11.39
CA VAL A 40 -4.07 1.36 12.82
C VAL A 40 -3.33 2.66 13.13
N ASN A 41 -4.08 3.74 13.35
CA ASN A 41 -3.50 5.03 13.74
C ASN A 41 -3.42 5.12 15.26
N VAL A 42 -2.20 5.24 15.79
CA VAL A 42 -1.94 5.41 17.23
C VAL A 42 -1.76 6.90 17.53
N THR A 43 -2.84 7.66 17.35
CA THR A 43 -2.86 9.10 17.65
C THR A 43 -3.71 9.37 18.89
N PRO A 44 -3.50 10.50 19.62
CA PRO A 44 -4.26 10.81 20.83
C PRO A 44 -5.78 10.75 20.67
N ASP A 45 -6.28 11.11 19.48
CA ASP A 45 -7.71 11.15 19.17
C ASP A 45 -8.30 9.76 18.85
N SER A 46 -7.46 8.78 18.57
CA SER A 46 -7.91 7.44 18.14
C SER A 46 -8.31 6.53 19.30
N PHE A 47 -7.81 6.79 20.53
CA PHE A 47 -8.01 5.94 21.71
C PHE A 47 -8.07 6.79 22.99
N SER A 48 -8.93 7.82 23.04
CA SER A 48 -8.87 8.94 23.98
C SER A 48 -9.40 8.70 25.40
N ASP A 49 -10.05 7.56 25.69
CA ASP A 49 -10.76 7.37 26.96
C ASP A 49 -9.97 6.62 28.04
N GLY A 50 -8.74 6.20 27.77
CA GLY A 50 -7.85 5.49 28.69
C GLY A 50 -6.47 6.10 28.79
N GLY A 51 -5.71 5.76 29.84
CA GLY A 51 -4.31 6.14 29.94
C GLY A 51 -3.45 5.53 28.82
N ARG A 52 -2.17 5.94 28.71
CA ARG A 52 -1.26 5.50 27.64
C ARG A 52 -1.18 3.96 27.47
N PHE A 53 -1.25 3.22 28.60
CA PHE A 53 -1.23 1.75 28.55
C PHE A 53 -2.52 1.19 27.95
N ASP A 54 -3.67 1.77 28.32
CA ASP A 54 -4.98 1.31 27.81
C ASP A 54 -5.07 1.56 26.31
N SER A 55 -4.50 2.69 25.79
CA SER A 55 -4.47 2.98 24.36
C SER A 55 -3.64 1.96 23.55
N VAL A 56 -2.54 1.44 24.12
CA VAL A 56 -1.74 0.37 23.49
C VAL A 56 -2.53 -0.93 23.42
N VAL A 57 -3.19 -1.33 24.52
CA VAL A 57 -4.01 -2.54 24.55
C VAL A 57 -5.16 -2.45 23.55
N CYS A 58 -5.89 -1.33 23.53
CA CYS A 58 -6.97 -1.09 22.56
C CYS A 58 -6.48 -1.18 21.10
N ALA A 59 -5.32 -0.57 20.80
CA ALA A 59 -4.75 -0.62 19.45
C ALA A 59 -4.36 -2.06 19.05
N VAL A 60 -3.80 -2.84 19.98
CA VAL A 60 -3.44 -4.25 19.73
C VAL A 60 -4.67 -5.14 19.55
N GLU A 61 -5.71 -4.97 20.36
CA GLU A 61 -6.95 -5.74 20.18
C GLU A 61 -7.65 -5.38 18.87
N ALA A 62 -7.75 -4.10 18.51
CA ALA A 62 -8.26 -3.68 17.20
C ALA A 62 -7.45 -4.29 16.05
N ALA A 63 -6.11 -4.28 16.15
CA ALA A 63 -5.25 -4.92 15.15
C ALA A 63 -5.51 -6.43 15.02
N ARG A 64 -5.75 -7.12 16.16
CA ARG A 64 -6.06 -8.56 16.16
C ARG A 64 -7.45 -8.87 15.59
N GLU A 65 -8.44 -8.03 15.88
CA GLU A 65 -9.77 -8.13 15.27
C GLU A 65 -9.67 -7.96 13.75
N MET A 66 -8.98 -6.91 13.27
CA MET A 66 -8.72 -6.68 11.84
C MET A 66 -8.01 -7.87 11.17
N ALA A 67 -7.05 -8.49 11.85
CA ALA A 67 -6.38 -9.70 11.35
C ALA A 67 -7.37 -10.89 11.29
N GLY A 68 -8.25 -11.03 12.28
CA GLY A 68 -9.33 -12.03 12.30
C GLY A 68 -10.35 -11.85 11.19
N GLU A 69 -10.62 -10.61 10.76
CA GLU A 69 -11.48 -10.26 9.64
C GLU A 69 -10.84 -10.52 8.27
N GLY A 70 -9.52 -10.76 8.22
CA GLY A 70 -8.80 -11.12 7.00
C GLY A 70 -7.72 -10.14 6.55
N ALA A 71 -7.32 -9.17 7.37
CA ALA A 71 -6.16 -8.37 7.07
C ALA A 71 -4.87 -9.22 7.16
N ALA A 72 -4.09 -9.24 6.09
CA ALA A 72 -2.81 -9.93 6.03
C ALA A 72 -1.68 -9.11 6.65
N ILE A 73 -1.83 -7.80 6.66
CA ILE A 73 -0.84 -6.83 7.14
C ILE A 73 -1.56 -5.80 8.01
N ILE A 74 -0.99 -5.47 9.17
CA ILE A 74 -1.42 -4.35 10.01
C ILE A 74 -0.41 -3.22 9.86
N ASP A 75 -0.86 -2.05 9.46
CA ASP A 75 -0.05 -0.86 9.23
C ASP A 75 -0.19 0.13 10.37
N ILE A 76 0.84 0.25 11.20
CA ILE A 76 0.82 1.01 12.44
C ILE A 76 1.47 2.37 12.19
N GLY A 77 0.71 3.45 12.38
CA GLY A 77 1.18 4.82 12.22
C GLY A 77 1.02 5.66 13.49
N GLY A 78 2.07 6.41 13.86
CA GLY A 78 2.09 7.31 15.01
C GLY A 78 1.88 8.78 14.67
N GLU A 79 1.89 9.13 13.39
CA GLU A 79 1.70 10.46 12.84
C GLU A 79 0.56 10.44 11.82
N SER A 80 -0.32 11.43 11.89
CA SER A 80 -1.37 11.57 10.87
C SER A 80 -0.78 12.16 9.59
N THR A 81 -0.89 11.45 8.48
CA THR A 81 -0.48 11.94 7.16
C THR A 81 -1.54 12.78 6.45
N ARG A 82 -2.67 13.10 7.12
CA ARG A 82 -3.75 13.94 6.56
C ARG A 82 -3.26 15.37 6.31
N PRO A 83 -3.72 16.05 5.24
CA PRO A 83 -3.42 17.46 5.02
C PRO A 83 -3.81 18.32 6.23
N GLY A 84 -2.86 19.13 6.72
CA GLY A 84 -3.08 20.01 7.85
C GLY A 84 -2.84 19.39 9.25
N ALA A 85 -2.53 18.11 9.33
CA ALA A 85 -2.07 17.51 10.58
C ALA A 85 -0.69 18.07 10.95
N GLY A 86 -0.50 18.40 12.23
CA GLY A 86 0.81 18.81 12.74
C GLY A 86 1.80 17.65 12.71
N ALA A 87 3.03 17.91 12.24
CA ALA A 87 4.11 16.95 12.37
C ALA A 87 4.42 16.69 13.85
N VAL A 88 4.67 15.44 14.21
CA VAL A 88 5.17 15.07 15.54
C VAL A 88 6.68 14.84 15.48
N ASP A 89 7.36 15.01 16.61
CA ASP A 89 8.78 14.66 16.71
C ASP A 89 8.98 13.13 16.72
N ALA A 90 10.22 12.70 16.47
CA ALA A 90 10.55 11.27 16.38
C ALA A 90 10.29 10.53 17.70
N GLN A 91 10.55 11.15 18.86
CA GLN A 91 10.33 10.52 20.16
C GLN A 91 8.84 10.29 20.43
N THR A 92 8.01 11.26 20.09
CA THR A 92 6.55 11.14 20.18
C THR A 92 6.02 10.04 19.27
N GLU A 93 6.47 9.96 18.01
CA GLU A 93 6.11 8.90 17.08
C GLU A 93 6.51 7.51 17.63
N GLN A 94 7.77 7.35 18.02
CA GLN A 94 8.32 6.12 18.60
C GLN A 94 7.56 5.69 19.86
N ALA A 95 7.29 6.63 20.76
CA ALA A 95 6.55 6.37 21.97
C ALA A 95 5.11 5.89 21.75
N ARG A 96 4.54 6.18 20.58
CA ARG A 96 3.21 5.70 20.17
C ARG A 96 3.30 4.31 19.52
N VAL A 97 4.18 4.13 18.52
CA VAL A 97 4.14 2.94 17.68
C VAL A 97 4.87 1.74 18.27
N LEU A 98 6.02 1.95 18.96
CA LEU A 98 6.86 0.84 19.40
C LEU A 98 6.17 -0.10 20.40
N PRO A 99 5.46 0.38 21.44
CA PRO A 99 4.77 -0.50 22.38
C PRO A 99 3.65 -1.33 21.72
N VAL A 100 2.98 -0.76 20.70
CA VAL A 100 1.93 -1.47 19.95
C VAL A 100 2.54 -2.56 19.08
N ILE A 101 3.64 -2.25 18.37
CA ILE A 101 4.36 -3.21 17.52
C ILE A 101 4.87 -4.37 18.37
N GLU A 102 5.57 -4.09 19.47
CA GLU A 102 6.13 -5.12 20.36
C GLU A 102 5.05 -6.05 20.92
N MET A 103 3.95 -5.48 21.45
CA MET A 103 2.86 -6.27 22.01
C MET A 103 2.12 -7.08 20.93
N LEU A 104 1.91 -6.52 19.73
CA LEU A 104 1.26 -7.23 18.63
C LEU A 104 2.12 -8.37 18.11
N ALA A 105 3.44 -8.17 17.98
CA ALA A 105 4.39 -9.20 17.55
C ALA A 105 4.42 -10.41 18.51
N GLN A 106 4.24 -10.18 19.81
CA GLN A 106 4.15 -11.24 20.82
C GLN A 106 2.82 -12.01 20.81
N ARG A 107 1.73 -11.38 20.35
CA ARG A 107 0.37 -11.92 20.47
C ARG A 107 -0.26 -12.36 19.17
N SER A 108 0.40 -12.13 18.03
CA SER A 108 -0.14 -12.42 16.70
C SER A 108 0.98 -12.79 15.72
N ASN A 109 0.64 -13.61 14.73
CA ASN A 109 1.52 -13.93 13.61
C ASN A 109 1.24 -13.05 12.36
N VAL A 110 0.38 -12.04 12.47
CA VAL A 110 0.06 -11.13 11.37
C VAL A 110 1.31 -10.36 10.96
N LEU A 111 1.43 -10.00 9.69
CA LEU A 111 2.52 -9.15 9.23
C LEU A 111 2.30 -7.72 9.74
N ILE A 112 3.35 -7.11 10.28
CA ILE A 112 3.32 -5.76 10.86
C ILE A 112 4.10 -4.82 9.96
N SER A 113 3.49 -3.72 9.59
CA SER A 113 4.09 -2.61 8.85
C SER A 113 4.13 -1.38 9.75
N VAL A 114 5.21 -0.62 9.71
CA VAL A 114 5.30 0.71 10.36
C VAL A 114 5.19 1.80 9.31
N ASP A 115 4.23 2.72 9.50
CA ASP A 115 4.03 3.89 8.63
C ASP A 115 4.91 5.04 9.16
N THR A 116 6.10 5.18 8.59
CA THR A 116 7.10 6.19 8.99
C THR A 116 8.03 6.55 7.83
N TYR A 117 8.47 7.80 7.82
CA TYR A 117 9.52 8.30 6.92
C TYR A 117 10.83 8.61 7.66
N ARG A 118 10.95 8.21 8.94
CA ARG A 118 12.13 8.41 9.78
C ARG A 118 12.91 7.11 9.91
N ALA A 119 14.15 7.11 9.46
CA ALA A 119 15.03 5.94 9.47
C ALA A 119 15.19 5.33 10.88
N GLN A 120 15.37 6.18 11.90
CA GLN A 120 15.51 5.70 13.27
C GLN A 120 14.24 5.02 13.79
N THR A 121 13.05 5.57 13.51
CA THR A 121 11.78 4.92 13.88
C THR A 121 11.63 3.59 13.16
N ALA A 122 11.95 3.54 11.86
CA ALA A 122 11.92 2.31 11.08
C ALA A 122 12.81 1.22 11.70
N ARG A 123 14.06 1.54 12.05
CA ARG A 123 14.97 0.61 12.70
C ARG A 123 14.41 0.05 14.01
N LEU A 124 14.00 0.94 14.92
CA LEU A 124 13.44 0.53 16.21
C LEU A 124 12.16 -0.29 16.06
N ALA A 125 11.32 0.03 15.07
CA ALA A 125 10.10 -0.71 14.78
C ALA A 125 10.40 -2.14 14.29
N ILE A 126 11.40 -2.31 13.41
CA ILE A 126 11.84 -3.65 12.97
C ILE A 126 12.42 -4.43 14.16
N GLU A 127 13.27 -3.81 14.98
CA GLU A 127 13.80 -4.43 16.20
C GLU A 127 12.69 -4.86 17.17
N ALA A 128 11.58 -4.10 17.23
CA ALA A 128 10.39 -4.43 18.03
C ALA A 128 9.47 -5.51 17.41
N GLY A 129 9.75 -5.97 16.18
CA GLY A 129 9.04 -7.06 15.52
C GLY A 129 8.21 -6.66 14.30
N ALA A 130 8.34 -5.43 13.78
CA ALA A 130 7.76 -5.08 12.48
C ALA A 130 8.52 -5.80 11.35
N HIS A 131 7.82 -6.02 10.23
CA HIS A 131 8.33 -6.74 9.08
C HIS A 131 8.55 -5.84 7.86
N ILE A 132 7.81 -4.72 7.80
CA ILE A 132 7.67 -3.86 6.65
C ILE A 132 7.78 -2.40 7.07
N VAL A 133 8.47 -1.60 6.28
CA VAL A 133 8.46 -0.13 6.37
C VAL A 133 7.53 0.41 5.28
N ASN A 134 6.60 1.28 5.65
CA ASN A 134 5.77 2.03 4.71
C ASN A 134 6.28 3.48 4.69
N ASP A 135 7.03 3.84 3.65
CA ASP A 135 7.62 5.16 3.54
C ASP A 135 6.84 6.04 2.55
N VAL A 136 6.04 6.95 3.10
CA VAL A 136 5.20 7.89 2.35
C VAL A 136 5.98 9.00 1.62
N TRP A 137 7.31 9.03 1.75
CA TRP A 137 8.21 9.94 1.04
C TRP A 137 9.13 9.22 0.06
N GLY A 138 8.98 7.91 -0.09
CA GLY A 138 9.64 7.14 -1.14
C GLY A 138 11.16 7.18 -1.08
N LEU A 139 11.75 7.02 0.09
CA LEU A 139 13.20 7.06 0.33
C LEU A 139 13.88 8.42 0.06
N GLN A 140 13.09 9.49 -0.17
CA GLN A 140 13.65 10.79 -0.59
C GLN A 140 13.64 11.85 0.52
N LYS A 141 13.09 11.55 1.72
CA LYS A 141 13.04 12.50 2.84
C LYS A 141 14.18 12.31 3.84
N ASP A 142 14.36 11.09 4.32
CA ASP A 142 15.43 10.73 5.26
C ASP A 142 16.51 9.94 4.52
N PRO A 143 17.73 10.49 4.38
CA PRO A 143 18.81 9.86 3.60
C PRO A 143 19.31 8.54 4.20
N GLU A 144 19.04 8.26 5.48
CA GLU A 144 19.43 7.00 6.13
C GLU A 144 18.40 5.88 5.96
N MET A 145 17.16 6.20 5.50
CA MET A 145 16.07 5.23 5.42
C MET A 145 16.45 4.00 4.58
N ALA A 146 16.99 4.20 3.39
CA ALA A 146 17.33 3.11 2.49
C ALA A 146 18.40 2.17 3.10
N ALA A 147 19.42 2.74 3.75
CA ALA A 147 20.46 1.96 4.42
C ALA A 147 19.89 1.13 5.59
N ILE A 148 19.01 1.69 6.38
CA ILE A 148 18.33 0.98 7.49
C ILE A 148 17.46 -0.16 6.96
N VAL A 149 16.67 0.06 5.92
CA VAL A 149 15.83 -0.98 5.31
C VAL A 149 16.69 -2.15 4.82
N ALA A 150 17.81 -1.86 4.13
CA ALA A 150 18.74 -2.88 3.64
C ALA A 150 19.40 -3.66 4.79
N GLN A 151 19.91 -2.97 5.82
CA GLN A 151 20.56 -3.58 6.98
C GLN A 151 19.61 -4.50 7.76
N CYS A 152 18.37 -4.07 7.95
CA CYS A 152 17.33 -4.84 8.65
C CYS A 152 16.69 -5.92 7.77
N LYS A 153 17.01 -5.99 6.49
CA LYS A 153 16.37 -6.85 5.48
C LYS A 153 14.84 -6.73 5.51
N ALA A 154 14.34 -5.52 5.75
CA ALA A 154 12.92 -5.25 5.85
C ALA A 154 12.25 -5.20 4.47
N GLY A 155 10.98 -5.64 4.39
CA GLY A 155 10.15 -5.29 3.26
C GLY A 155 9.88 -3.79 3.25
N ILE A 156 9.80 -3.19 2.06
CA ILE A 156 9.52 -1.77 1.93
C ILE A 156 8.39 -1.51 0.95
N CYS A 157 7.49 -0.61 1.35
CA CYS A 157 6.56 0.07 0.46
C CYS A 157 7.10 1.47 0.17
N ILE A 158 7.53 1.70 -1.05
CA ILE A 158 8.03 2.97 -1.55
C ILE A 158 6.86 3.73 -2.15
N MET A 159 6.42 4.81 -1.48
CA MET A 159 5.26 5.56 -1.97
C MET A 159 5.65 6.84 -2.69
N HIS A 160 4.97 7.07 -3.81
CA HIS A 160 5.04 8.34 -4.54
C HIS A 160 4.33 9.47 -3.79
N THR A 161 4.95 10.64 -3.76
CA THR A 161 4.31 11.87 -3.30
C THR A 161 4.60 13.05 -4.21
N GLY A 162 3.61 13.92 -4.41
CA GLY A 162 3.78 15.21 -5.08
C GLY A 162 4.14 16.37 -4.14
N ARG A 163 4.30 16.09 -2.84
CA ARG A 163 4.57 17.12 -1.82
C ARG A 163 5.98 17.68 -1.96
N GLU A 164 6.15 18.97 -1.65
CA GLU A 164 7.44 19.68 -1.56
C GLU A 164 8.29 19.62 -2.84
N ARG A 165 7.66 19.42 -4.03
CA ARG A 165 8.33 19.38 -5.32
C ARG A 165 7.45 19.85 -6.47
N THR A 166 8.05 20.14 -7.62
CA THR A 166 7.32 20.36 -8.89
C THR A 166 6.98 19.01 -9.49
N LYS A 167 5.71 18.80 -9.84
CA LYS A 167 5.22 17.61 -10.54
C LYS A 167 5.38 17.77 -12.06
N ALA A 168 5.52 16.66 -12.78
CA ALA A 168 5.32 16.64 -14.23
C ALA A 168 3.84 16.90 -14.57
N ALA A 169 3.56 17.31 -15.81
CA ALA A 169 2.19 17.61 -16.25
C ALA A 169 1.34 16.35 -16.40
N ASP A 170 1.91 15.26 -16.90
CA ASP A 170 1.25 13.94 -16.98
C ASP A 170 1.42 13.18 -15.65
N VAL A 171 0.30 12.71 -15.10
CA VAL A 171 0.28 12.05 -13.79
C VAL A 171 1.07 10.75 -13.77
N ILE A 172 1.09 9.99 -14.88
CA ILE A 172 1.84 8.73 -14.97
C ILE A 172 3.32 9.00 -15.17
N GLU A 173 3.68 9.96 -16.01
CA GLU A 173 5.08 10.39 -16.16
C GLU A 173 5.65 10.83 -14.82
N ASP A 174 4.91 11.61 -14.03
CA ASP A 174 5.29 12.04 -12.68
C ASP A 174 5.55 10.85 -11.75
N GLN A 175 4.67 9.83 -11.79
CA GLN A 175 4.86 8.59 -11.04
C GLN A 175 6.17 7.89 -11.44
N LEU A 176 6.35 7.69 -12.75
CA LEU A 176 7.49 6.94 -13.26
C LEU A 176 8.82 7.64 -12.97
N LEU A 177 8.87 8.97 -13.08
CA LEU A 177 10.07 9.75 -12.76
C LEU A 177 10.44 9.63 -11.27
N PHE A 178 9.46 9.87 -10.39
CA PHE A 178 9.68 9.83 -8.94
C PHE A 178 10.07 8.43 -8.47
N LEU A 179 9.29 7.40 -8.83
CA LEU A 179 9.51 6.04 -8.36
C LEU A 179 10.81 5.43 -8.92
N ARG A 180 11.18 5.75 -10.17
CA ARG A 180 12.51 5.35 -10.71
C ARG A 180 13.65 5.97 -9.94
N GLN A 181 13.51 7.22 -9.47
CA GLN A 181 14.53 7.84 -8.61
C GLN A 181 14.61 7.11 -7.26
N SER A 182 13.48 6.77 -6.66
CA SER A 182 13.43 6.00 -5.41
C SER A 182 14.04 4.60 -5.57
N LEU A 183 13.76 3.93 -6.68
CA LEU A 183 14.34 2.61 -6.99
C LEU A 183 15.87 2.68 -7.14
N LYS A 184 16.43 3.75 -7.74
CA LYS A 184 17.88 3.95 -7.77
C LYS A 184 18.49 4.12 -6.37
N ILE A 185 17.77 4.81 -5.46
CA ILE A 185 18.21 4.94 -4.06
C ILE A 185 18.19 3.58 -3.37
N ALA A 186 17.13 2.79 -3.58
CA ALA A 186 17.01 1.44 -3.03
C ALA A 186 18.13 0.51 -3.54
N GLU A 187 18.38 0.50 -4.84
CA GLU A 187 19.47 -0.26 -5.47
C GLU A 187 20.84 0.13 -4.92
N ALA A 188 21.14 1.44 -4.86
CA ALA A 188 22.40 1.95 -4.33
C ALA A 188 22.64 1.59 -2.87
N ALA A 189 21.59 1.47 -2.06
CA ALA A 189 21.66 1.04 -0.67
C ALA A 189 21.71 -0.50 -0.50
N GLY A 190 21.51 -1.28 -1.58
CA GLY A 190 21.52 -2.73 -1.56
C GLY A 190 20.22 -3.36 -1.01
N ILE A 191 19.09 -2.68 -1.13
CA ILE A 191 17.78 -3.29 -0.83
C ILE A 191 17.50 -4.39 -1.86
N ASP A 192 17.12 -5.59 -1.39
CA ASP A 192 16.74 -6.72 -2.24
C ASP A 192 15.53 -6.33 -3.11
N ASP A 193 15.59 -6.59 -4.41
CA ASP A 193 14.52 -6.31 -5.36
C ASP A 193 13.20 -6.99 -4.96
N GLU A 194 13.27 -8.20 -4.41
CA GLU A 194 12.12 -8.93 -3.87
C GLU A 194 11.57 -8.34 -2.55
N ALA A 195 12.27 -7.39 -1.92
CA ALA A 195 11.78 -6.69 -0.73
C ALA A 195 10.96 -5.43 -1.05
N ILE A 196 10.85 -5.04 -2.33
CA ILE A 196 10.26 -3.78 -2.75
C ILE A 196 8.82 -3.96 -3.25
N THR A 197 7.93 -3.10 -2.77
CA THR A 197 6.60 -2.81 -3.34
C THR A 197 6.46 -1.31 -3.56
N LEU A 198 5.65 -0.90 -4.53
CA LEU A 198 5.44 0.51 -4.88
C LEU A 198 3.99 0.92 -4.61
N ASP A 199 3.79 2.13 -4.10
CA ASP A 199 2.46 2.74 -3.93
C ASP A 199 2.42 4.07 -4.70
N PRO A 200 1.49 4.26 -5.64
CA PRO A 200 1.36 5.51 -6.39
C PRO A 200 0.87 6.70 -5.54
N GLY A 201 0.52 6.50 -4.29
CA GLY A 201 0.18 7.55 -3.36
C GLY A 201 -1.08 8.33 -3.76
N PHE A 202 -2.19 7.66 -3.98
CA PHE A 202 -3.49 8.33 -4.19
C PHE A 202 -3.72 9.38 -3.10
N GLY A 203 -4.17 10.58 -3.49
CA GLY A 203 -4.46 11.69 -2.57
C GLY A 203 -3.25 12.44 -2.00
N PHE A 204 -2.02 12.02 -2.30
CA PHE A 204 -0.81 12.72 -1.86
C PHE A 204 -0.39 13.78 -2.88
N ALA A 205 -0.80 15.03 -2.62
CA ALA A 205 -0.65 16.18 -3.52
C ALA A 205 -1.18 15.91 -4.95
N LYS A 206 -2.30 15.21 -5.04
CA LYS A 206 -3.08 14.97 -6.25
C LYS A 206 -4.50 15.46 -6.04
N ASP A 207 -5.05 16.18 -7.01
CA ASP A 207 -6.46 16.58 -7.03
C ASP A 207 -7.37 15.41 -7.44
N THR A 208 -8.67 15.67 -7.61
CA THR A 208 -9.65 14.64 -7.94
C THR A 208 -9.39 14.05 -9.32
N ASP A 209 -9.12 14.89 -10.33
CA ASP A 209 -8.95 14.47 -11.71
C ASP A 209 -7.64 13.67 -11.88
N GLU A 210 -6.54 14.13 -11.26
CA GLU A 210 -5.28 13.40 -11.20
C GLU A 210 -5.42 12.02 -10.55
N ASN A 211 -6.24 11.88 -9.49
CA ASN A 211 -6.48 10.57 -8.86
C ASN A 211 -7.32 9.65 -9.75
N LEU A 212 -8.31 10.18 -10.46
CA LEU A 212 -9.14 9.39 -11.39
C LEU A 212 -8.33 8.97 -12.62
N GLU A 213 -7.51 9.86 -13.18
CA GLU A 213 -6.60 9.55 -14.29
C GLU A 213 -5.58 8.49 -13.89
N LEU A 214 -4.96 8.64 -12.71
CA LEU A 214 -4.04 7.64 -12.16
C LEU A 214 -4.72 6.27 -12.00
N MET A 215 -5.98 6.23 -11.56
CA MET A 215 -6.75 4.99 -11.46
C MET A 215 -7.02 4.38 -12.84
N ALA A 216 -7.45 5.18 -13.80
CA ALA A 216 -7.74 4.73 -15.16
C ALA A 216 -6.52 4.22 -15.92
N ARG A 217 -5.32 4.76 -15.60
CA ARG A 217 -4.05 4.42 -16.24
C ARG A 217 -3.12 3.62 -15.33
N PHE A 218 -3.65 3.04 -14.25
CA PHE A 218 -2.87 2.35 -13.22
C PHE A 218 -1.98 1.23 -13.77
N ALA A 219 -2.45 0.49 -14.77
CA ALA A 219 -1.70 -0.58 -15.40
C ALA A 219 -0.35 -0.13 -16.01
N GLU A 220 -0.20 1.14 -16.41
CA GLU A 220 1.04 1.67 -16.96
C GLU A 220 2.19 1.64 -15.93
N LEU A 221 1.87 1.64 -14.62
CA LEU A 221 2.87 1.56 -13.55
C LEU A 221 3.57 0.21 -13.47
N HIS A 222 3.02 -0.85 -14.06
CA HIS A 222 3.70 -2.15 -14.15
C HIS A 222 5.03 -2.09 -14.93
N ALA A 223 5.26 -1.03 -15.71
CA ALA A 223 6.55 -0.76 -16.35
C ALA A 223 7.71 -0.56 -15.35
N LEU A 224 7.40 -0.34 -14.06
CA LEU A 224 8.40 -0.28 -12.98
C LEU A 224 8.87 -1.66 -12.51
N GLY A 225 8.17 -2.74 -12.86
CA GLY A 225 8.60 -4.10 -12.57
C GLY A 225 8.27 -4.63 -11.17
N HIS A 226 7.73 -3.84 -10.26
CA HIS A 226 7.45 -4.21 -8.86
C HIS A 226 5.96 -4.39 -8.59
N PRO A 227 5.58 -5.17 -7.54
CA PRO A 227 4.20 -5.25 -7.09
C PRO A 227 3.69 -3.89 -6.62
N LEU A 228 2.40 -3.62 -6.91
CA LEU A 228 1.77 -2.35 -6.60
C LEU A 228 0.84 -2.45 -5.40
N ILE A 229 0.90 -1.44 -4.52
CA ILE A 229 -0.03 -1.21 -3.42
C ILE A 229 -1.00 -0.10 -3.82
N ALA A 230 -2.25 -0.18 -3.39
CA ALA A 230 -3.23 0.87 -3.59
C ALA A 230 -3.84 1.31 -2.25
N GLY A 231 -3.73 2.61 -1.95
CA GLY A 231 -4.31 3.21 -0.75
C GLY A 231 -5.33 4.29 -1.11
N THR A 232 -6.56 3.92 -1.45
CA THR A 232 -7.63 4.86 -1.82
C THR A 232 -8.60 5.14 -0.67
N SER A 233 -8.58 4.33 0.39
CA SER A 233 -9.60 4.26 1.42
C SER A 233 -9.93 5.61 2.07
N ARG A 234 -11.21 5.96 2.02
CA ARG A 234 -11.84 7.18 2.58
C ARG A 234 -11.22 8.50 2.08
N LYS A 235 -10.45 8.49 0.98
CA LYS A 235 -9.77 9.68 0.46
C LYS A 235 -10.73 10.69 -0.15
N ARG A 236 -10.30 11.95 -0.20
CA ARG A 236 -11.12 13.10 -0.57
C ARG A 236 -11.72 12.99 -1.97
N PHE A 237 -10.96 12.46 -2.95
CA PHE A 237 -11.45 12.28 -4.31
C PHE A 237 -12.63 11.31 -4.40
N ILE A 238 -12.69 10.26 -3.52
CA ILE A 238 -13.85 9.36 -3.44
C ILE A 238 -15.08 10.14 -2.99
N GLY A 239 -14.93 11.01 -1.98
CA GLY A 239 -16.03 11.88 -1.54
C GLY A 239 -16.48 12.86 -2.61
N ALA A 240 -15.55 13.43 -3.38
CA ALA A 240 -15.86 14.34 -4.49
C ALA A 240 -16.70 13.66 -5.58
N VAL A 241 -16.43 12.38 -5.87
CA VAL A 241 -17.18 11.59 -6.87
C VAL A 241 -18.51 11.06 -6.32
N SER A 242 -18.49 10.52 -5.10
CA SER A 242 -19.66 9.81 -4.53
C SER A 242 -20.63 10.73 -3.79
N GLY A 243 -20.24 11.96 -3.47
CA GLY A 243 -21.01 12.88 -2.63
C GLY A 243 -21.08 12.44 -1.16
N ARG A 244 -20.21 11.51 -0.70
CA ARG A 244 -20.26 10.94 0.64
C ARG A 244 -19.26 11.59 1.60
N GLU A 245 -19.67 11.71 2.87
CA GLU A 245 -18.78 12.07 3.96
C GLU A 245 -17.75 10.95 4.23
N THR A 246 -16.71 11.27 5.00
CA THR A 246 -15.53 10.38 5.15
C THR A 246 -15.91 9.00 5.68
N GLU A 247 -16.78 8.93 6.66
CA GLU A 247 -17.23 7.71 7.34
C GLU A 247 -18.09 6.81 6.43
N ASP A 248 -18.76 7.41 5.45
CA ASP A 248 -19.68 6.72 4.53
C ASP A 248 -19.03 6.29 3.22
N ARG A 249 -17.71 6.40 3.07
CA ARG A 249 -16.98 6.12 1.82
C ARG A 249 -16.57 4.67 1.63
N ASP A 250 -16.92 3.76 2.54
CA ASP A 250 -16.38 2.39 2.53
C ASP A 250 -16.86 1.58 1.33
N ILE A 251 -18.14 1.70 0.93
CA ILE A 251 -18.65 1.05 -0.29
C ILE A 251 -17.94 1.60 -1.55
N ALA A 252 -17.78 2.92 -1.66
CA ALA A 252 -17.07 3.52 -2.78
C ALA A 252 -15.57 3.17 -2.77
N THR A 253 -14.96 3.02 -1.59
CA THR A 253 -13.61 2.49 -1.43
C THR A 253 -13.52 1.05 -1.96
N ALA A 254 -14.46 0.18 -1.59
CA ALA A 254 -14.50 -1.21 -2.06
C ALA A 254 -14.62 -1.29 -3.59
N ALA A 255 -15.39 -0.39 -4.22
CA ALA A 255 -15.44 -0.28 -5.67
C ALA A 255 -14.07 0.06 -6.28
N THR A 256 -13.34 1.04 -5.70
CA THR A 256 -11.96 1.34 -6.16
C THR A 256 -11.00 0.18 -5.95
N THR A 257 -11.17 -0.59 -4.89
CA THR A 257 -10.40 -1.81 -4.61
C THR A 257 -10.58 -2.84 -5.71
N ALA A 258 -11.83 -3.13 -6.12
CA ALA A 258 -12.11 -4.06 -7.21
C ALA A 258 -11.52 -3.57 -8.55
N ILE A 259 -11.71 -2.29 -8.89
CA ILE A 259 -11.16 -1.67 -10.12
C ILE A 259 -9.64 -1.83 -10.15
N LEU A 260 -8.94 -1.37 -9.10
CA LEU A 260 -7.48 -1.40 -9.06
C LEU A 260 -6.92 -2.82 -8.98
N ARG A 261 -7.67 -3.76 -8.38
CA ARG A 261 -7.29 -5.18 -8.41
C ARG A 261 -7.30 -5.73 -9.83
N LEU A 262 -8.31 -5.40 -10.63
CA LEU A 262 -8.41 -5.80 -12.03
C LEU A 262 -7.31 -5.16 -12.90
N GLU A 263 -6.77 -4.02 -12.48
CA GLU A 263 -5.63 -3.33 -13.08
C GLU A 263 -4.27 -3.77 -12.47
N GLY A 264 -4.28 -4.72 -11.53
CA GLY A 264 -3.07 -5.41 -11.08
C GLY A 264 -2.49 -4.97 -9.75
N ALA A 265 -3.18 -4.16 -8.95
CA ALA A 265 -2.77 -3.91 -7.58
C ALA A 265 -2.77 -5.22 -6.78
N ALA A 266 -1.73 -5.44 -5.98
CA ALA A 266 -1.53 -6.66 -5.19
C ALA A 266 -1.96 -6.52 -3.74
N ILE A 267 -1.88 -5.31 -3.16
CA ILE A 267 -2.14 -5.02 -1.75
C ILE A 267 -3.00 -3.76 -1.67
N PHE A 268 -3.95 -3.75 -0.73
CA PHE A 268 -4.90 -2.66 -0.55
C PHE A 268 -4.87 -2.13 0.88
N ARG A 269 -4.47 -0.87 1.03
CA ARG A 269 -4.41 -0.19 2.32
C ARG A 269 -5.76 0.44 2.63
N VAL A 270 -6.49 -0.13 3.61
CA VAL A 270 -7.89 0.20 3.88
C VAL A 270 -8.21 0.35 5.36
N HIS A 271 -9.35 0.99 5.68
CA HIS A 271 -9.90 1.11 7.04
C HIS A 271 -10.99 0.06 7.30
N ASP A 272 -11.87 -0.19 6.34
CA ASP A 272 -12.90 -1.23 6.41
C ASP A 272 -12.43 -2.51 5.72
N ILE A 273 -12.32 -3.61 6.49
CA ILE A 273 -11.79 -4.87 5.98
C ILE A 273 -12.88 -5.64 5.25
N ALA A 274 -14.09 -5.72 5.81
CA ALA A 274 -15.15 -6.60 5.32
C ALA A 274 -15.57 -6.26 3.89
N ALA A 275 -15.93 -5.00 3.61
CA ALA A 275 -16.33 -4.57 2.28
C ALA A 275 -15.22 -4.73 1.24
N ASN A 276 -13.96 -4.44 1.64
CA ASN A 276 -12.82 -4.57 0.74
C ASN A 276 -12.42 -6.02 0.49
N ARG A 277 -12.54 -6.91 1.48
CA ARG A 277 -12.35 -8.35 1.31
C ARG A 277 -13.33 -8.93 0.28
N ASP A 278 -14.61 -8.57 0.39
CA ASP A 278 -15.62 -9.05 -0.54
C ASP A 278 -15.38 -8.52 -1.95
N ALA A 279 -14.99 -7.24 -2.10
CA ALA A 279 -14.59 -6.66 -3.38
C ALA A 279 -13.38 -7.36 -4.00
N LEU A 280 -12.35 -7.68 -3.19
CA LEU A 280 -11.19 -8.45 -3.63
C LEU A 280 -11.55 -9.86 -4.06
N ALA A 281 -12.40 -10.55 -3.31
CA ALA A 281 -12.84 -11.91 -3.65
C ALA A 281 -13.48 -11.96 -5.04
N MET A 282 -14.34 -10.98 -5.38
CA MET A 282 -14.96 -10.87 -6.68
C MET A 282 -13.96 -10.55 -7.79
N ALA A 283 -13.04 -9.61 -7.56
CA ALA A 283 -12.01 -9.27 -8.53
C ALA A 283 -11.03 -10.43 -8.78
N ASP A 284 -10.60 -11.14 -7.73
CA ASP A 284 -9.73 -12.31 -7.83
C ASP A 284 -10.39 -13.46 -8.60
N ALA A 285 -11.70 -13.69 -8.39
CA ALA A 285 -12.45 -14.68 -9.16
C ALA A 285 -12.46 -14.35 -10.67
N VAL A 286 -12.68 -13.08 -11.03
CA VAL A 286 -12.60 -12.63 -12.43
C VAL A 286 -11.19 -12.81 -13.01
N LEU A 287 -10.14 -12.48 -12.25
CA LEU A 287 -8.74 -12.66 -12.68
C LEU A 287 -8.39 -14.13 -12.88
N ALA A 288 -8.88 -15.03 -12.05
CA ALA A 288 -8.68 -16.47 -12.21
C ALA A 288 -9.29 -16.99 -13.53
N VAL A 289 -10.48 -16.53 -13.90
CA VAL A 289 -11.10 -16.85 -15.20
C VAL A 289 -10.28 -16.28 -16.37
N ARG A 290 -9.81 -15.02 -16.27
CA ARG A 290 -8.95 -14.41 -17.29
C ARG A 290 -7.67 -15.23 -17.52
N ALA A 291 -7.04 -15.69 -16.45
CA ALA A 291 -5.83 -16.53 -16.54
C ALA A 291 -6.11 -17.86 -17.26
N THR A 292 -7.25 -18.49 -16.98
CA THR A 292 -7.65 -19.75 -17.63
C THR A 292 -7.88 -19.56 -19.13
N LEU A 293 -8.60 -18.50 -19.53
CA LEU A 293 -8.87 -18.19 -20.93
C LEU A 293 -7.59 -17.92 -21.71
N ALA A 294 -6.64 -17.15 -21.14
CA ALA A 294 -5.36 -16.87 -21.78
C ALA A 294 -4.49 -18.13 -22.03
N VAL A 295 -4.63 -19.17 -21.23
CA VAL A 295 -3.94 -20.46 -21.44
C VAL A 295 -4.61 -21.25 -22.56
N GLY A 296 -5.95 -21.17 -22.69
CA GLY A 296 -6.71 -21.82 -23.78
C GLY A 296 -6.31 -21.28 -25.15
N ASP A 297 -6.32 -19.95 -25.31
CA ASP A 297 -5.97 -19.28 -26.57
C ASP A 297 -4.55 -19.62 -27.08
N LYS A 298 -3.59 -19.81 -26.17
CA LYS A 298 -2.21 -20.20 -26.53
C LYS A 298 -2.12 -21.63 -27.06
N ARG A 299 -2.99 -22.55 -26.64
CA ARG A 299 -3.02 -23.95 -27.11
C ARG A 299 -3.63 -24.06 -28.50
N ASP A 300 -4.65 -23.25 -28.79
CA ASP A 300 -5.31 -23.25 -30.10
C ASP A 300 -4.46 -22.56 -31.19
N SER A 301 -3.64 -21.59 -30.83
CA SER A 301 -2.71 -20.88 -31.73
C SER A 301 -1.47 -21.71 -32.11
N GLN A 302 -1.22 -22.85 -31.45
CA GLN A 302 -0.10 -23.77 -31.73
C GLN A 302 -0.54 -25.03 -32.47
N ARG A 303 -1.81 -25.13 -32.83
CA ARG A 303 -2.36 -26.21 -33.71
C ARG A 303 -2.60 -25.70 -35.12
#